data_33784565fc2809ff10318687ba1a5493
#
_entry.id   33784565fc2809ff10318687ba1a5493
#
_cell.length_a   1.000
_cell.length_b   1.000
_cell.length_c   1.000
_cell.angle_alpha   90.00
_cell.angle_beta   90.00
_cell.angle_gamma   90.00
#
_symmetry.space_group_name_H-M   'P 1'
#
loop_
_entity.id
_entity.type
_entity.pdbx_description
1 polymer ?
#
loop_
_entity_poly.entity_id
_entity_poly.type
_entity_poly.pdbx_seq_one_letter_code
_entity_poly.pdbx_strand_id
1 'polypeptide(L)'
;MTPSFLLHLRLADPSDVTSLYDIRQAAIRQLSLTHLSECEATAWAERGGIPRVERAIAKDELWVATFGLQLVGWLHRAANSIEGLYVSPPAARQGVGTALVRLAESHIAQTGHPLVVLESSLNAVGFYLRLGYAPAGTQCSSAAVPMSKHLEAAKHVGRSPLR
;
A
#
# COMPACT_ATOMS: atom_id res chain seq x y z
N MET A 1 -26.89 -7.39 -13.89
CA MET A 1 -25.53 -7.13 -14.38
C MET A 1 -24.89 -6.12 -13.45
N THR A 2 -23.98 -6.55 -12.60
CA THR A 2 -23.20 -5.64 -11.76
C THR A 2 -22.26 -4.87 -12.68
N PRO A 3 -22.23 -3.53 -12.68
CA PRO A 3 -21.29 -2.79 -13.48
C PRO A 3 -19.87 -3.17 -13.02
N SER A 4 -19.09 -3.78 -13.92
CA SER A 4 -17.67 -4.04 -13.68
C SER A 4 -16.95 -2.70 -13.78
N PHE A 5 -16.84 -2.00 -12.66
CA PHE A 5 -16.03 -0.78 -12.63
C PHE A 5 -14.58 -1.17 -12.79
N LEU A 6 -13.93 -0.61 -13.81
CA LEU A 6 -12.50 -0.77 -14.02
C LEU A 6 -11.75 -0.11 -12.86
N LEU A 7 -10.79 -0.84 -12.27
CA LEU A 7 -9.91 -0.28 -11.25
C LEU A 7 -8.97 0.72 -11.91
N HIS A 8 -8.96 1.95 -11.42
CA HIS A 8 -8.08 3.00 -11.87
C HIS A 8 -7.11 3.39 -10.75
N LEU A 9 -5.82 3.58 -11.11
CA LEU A 9 -4.75 3.98 -10.19
C LEU A 9 -4.20 5.34 -10.61
N ARG A 10 -4.02 6.26 -9.66
CA ARG A 10 -3.45 7.59 -9.89
C ARG A 10 -2.69 8.09 -8.66
N LEU A 11 -1.89 9.13 -8.82
CA LEU A 11 -1.41 9.90 -7.67
C LEU A 11 -2.58 10.53 -6.92
N ALA A 12 -2.44 10.62 -5.61
CA ALA A 12 -3.39 11.35 -4.78
C ALA A 12 -3.24 12.85 -4.97
N ASP A 13 -4.33 13.58 -4.81
CA ASP A 13 -4.34 15.02 -4.78
C ASP A 13 -4.87 15.55 -3.43
N PRO A 14 -4.70 16.86 -3.12
CA PRO A 14 -5.13 17.41 -1.83
C PRO A 14 -6.61 17.23 -1.52
N SER A 15 -7.48 17.09 -2.52
CA SER A 15 -8.93 16.86 -2.31
C SER A 15 -9.24 15.44 -1.79
N ASP A 16 -8.30 14.50 -1.94
CA ASP A 16 -8.46 13.13 -1.46
C ASP A 16 -8.26 12.98 0.06
N VAL A 17 -7.62 13.93 0.73
CA VAL A 17 -7.13 13.83 2.13
C VAL A 17 -8.18 13.24 3.08
N THR A 18 -9.40 13.76 3.06
CA THR A 18 -10.48 13.29 3.95
C THR A 18 -10.82 11.83 3.67
N SER A 19 -11.02 11.47 2.40
CA SER A 19 -11.34 10.09 1.99
C SER A 19 -10.22 9.10 2.33
N LEU A 20 -8.96 9.51 2.18
CA LEU A 20 -7.79 8.69 2.56
C LEU A 20 -7.76 8.41 4.05
N TYR A 21 -8.02 9.43 4.85
CA TYR A 21 -8.09 9.30 6.29
C TYR A 21 -9.23 8.38 6.72
N ASP A 22 -10.43 8.54 6.15
CA ASP A 22 -11.60 7.71 6.43
C ASP A 22 -11.37 6.24 6.06
N ILE A 23 -10.75 5.96 4.90
CA ILE A 23 -10.39 4.60 4.49
C ILE A 23 -9.40 3.98 5.47
N ARG A 24 -8.38 4.72 5.89
CA ARG A 24 -7.42 4.24 6.89
C ARG A 24 -8.10 3.89 8.20
N GLN A 25 -8.97 4.76 8.70
CA GLN A 25 -9.75 4.55 9.93
C GLN A 25 -10.60 3.28 9.81
N ALA A 26 -11.36 3.15 8.74
CA ALA A 26 -12.22 2.00 8.52
C ALA A 26 -11.43 0.70 8.37
N ALA A 27 -10.33 0.71 7.60
CA ALA A 27 -9.48 -0.46 7.41
C ALA A 27 -8.86 -0.94 8.73
N ILE A 28 -8.32 -0.04 9.54
CA ILE A 28 -7.73 -0.39 10.83
C ILE A 28 -8.78 -0.95 11.78
N ARG A 29 -9.92 -0.28 11.93
CA ARG A 29 -10.97 -0.70 12.85
C ARG A 29 -11.65 -2.00 12.49
N GLN A 30 -11.86 -2.28 11.20
CA GLN A 30 -12.60 -3.47 10.76
C GLN A 30 -11.72 -4.66 10.41
N LEU A 31 -10.52 -4.42 9.88
CA LEU A 31 -9.65 -5.50 9.40
C LEU A 31 -8.58 -5.92 10.40
N SER A 32 -8.33 -5.12 11.44
CA SER A 32 -7.28 -5.40 12.43
C SER A 32 -7.80 -5.98 13.75
N LEU A 33 -9.11 -6.04 13.98
CA LEU A 33 -9.73 -6.46 15.24
C LEU A 33 -9.43 -7.92 15.63
N THR A 34 -9.01 -8.77 14.71
CA THR A 34 -8.58 -10.15 15.02
C THR A 34 -7.27 -10.21 15.79
N HIS A 35 -6.45 -9.16 15.76
CA HIS A 35 -5.10 -9.13 16.32
C HIS A 35 -4.85 -7.96 17.29
N LEU A 36 -5.79 -7.02 17.38
CA LEU A 36 -5.69 -5.84 18.21
C LEU A 36 -6.99 -5.68 19.02
N SER A 37 -6.87 -5.19 20.24
CA SER A 37 -8.03 -4.68 20.98
C SER A 37 -8.60 -3.44 20.31
N GLU A 38 -9.84 -3.10 20.61
CA GLU A 38 -10.49 -1.90 20.05
C GLU A 38 -9.73 -0.62 20.43
N CYS A 39 -9.18 -0.55 21.63
CA CYS A 39 -8.36 0.57 22.09
C CYS A 39 -7.05 0.70 21.29
N GLU A 40 -6.34 -0.40 21.05
CA GLU A 40 -5.11 -0.42 20.26
C GLU A 40 -5.38 -0.07 18.79
N ALA A 41 -6.46 -0.57 18.21
CA ALA A 41 -6.87 -0.25 16.85
C ALA A 41 -7.20 1.24 16.71
N THR A 42 -7.91 1.83 17.68
CA THR A 42 -8.24 3.26 17.72
C THR A 42 -6.97 4.11 17.85
N ALA A 43 -6.09 3.79 18.81
CA ALA A 43 -4.82 4.49 19.00
C ALA A 43 -3.91 4.42 17.75
N TRP A 44 -3.92 3.28 17.05
CA TRP A 44 -3.19 3.14 15.78
C TRP A 44 -3.83 3.96 14.66
N ALA A 45 -5.15 3.93 14.53
CA ALA A 45 -5.88 4.68 13.52
C ALA A 45 -5.66 6.20 13.64
N GLU A 46 -5.53 6.71 14.85
CA GLU A 46 -5.29 8.14 15.12
C GLU A 46 -3.82 8.56 14.94
N ARG A 47 -2.88 7.62 14.93
CA ARG A 47 -1.44 7.90 14.86
C ARG A 47 -1.04 8.52 13.52
N GLY A 48 -0.39 9.68 13.56
CA GLY A 48 0.13 10.40 12.39
C GLY A 48 -0.88 11.24 11.62
N GLY A 49 -2.18 11.01 11.78
CA GLY A 49 -3.27 11.85 11.31
C GLY A 49 -3.18 12.40 9.89
N ILE A 50 -3.99 13.41 9.61
CA ILE A 50 -4.04 14.16 8.34
C ILE A 50 -2.69 14.75 7.92
N PRO A 51 -1.86 15.35 8.81
CA PRO A 51 -0.60 15.95 8.38
C PRO A 51 0.39 14.97 7.75
N ARG A 52 0.33 13.68 8.09
CA ARG A 52 1.17 12.65 7.44
C ARG A 52 0.73 12.42 6.00
N VAL A 53 -0.58 12.35 5.77
CA VAL A 53 -1.17 12.17 4.45
C VAL A 53 -0.85 13.37 3.55
N GLU A 54 -1.06 14.59 4.04
CA GLU A 54 -0.77 15.82 3.29
C GLU A 54 0.69 15.92 2.87
N ARG A 55 1.63 15.57 3.76
CA ARG A 55 3.06 15.54 3.42
C ARG A 55 3.41 14.51 2.35
N ALA A 56 2.77 13.34 2.39
CA ALA A 56 2.99 12.29 1.40
C ALA A 56 2.44 12.69 0.02
N ILE A 57 1.28 13.36 -0.02
CA ILE A 57 0.71 13.92 -1.25
C ILE A 57 1.65 14.98 -1.83
N ALA A 58 2.12 15.92 -1.01
CA ALA A 58 3.01 17.00 -1.46
C ALA A 58 4.35 16.51 -2.04
N LYS A 59 4.72 15.25 -1.79
CA LYS A 59 5.94 14.61 -2.31
C LYS A 59 5.68 13.63 -3.45
N ASP A 60 4.45 13.52 -3.95
CA ASP A 60 4.05 12.50 -4.93
C ASP A 60 4.35 11.06 -4.49
N GLU A 61 4.28 10.81 -3.17
CA GLU A 61 4.58 9.51 -2.56
C GLU A 61 3.31 8.66 -2.32
N LEU A 62 2.11 9.19 -2.61
CA LEU A 62 0.84 8.56 -2.28
C LEU A 62 0.02 8.28 -3.55
N TRP A 63 -0.36 7.02 -3.69
CA TRP A 63 -1.17 6.52 -4.80
C TRP A 63 -2.55 6.09 -4.33
N VAL A 64 -3.57 6.35 -5.13
CA VAL A 64 -4.96 5.97 -4.86
C VAL A 64 -5.49 5.01 -5.90
N ALA A 65 -6.43 4.19 -5.46
CA ALA A 65 -7.20 3.28 -6.30
C ALA A 65 -8.68 3.68 -6.25
N THR A 66 -9.32 3.75 -7.40
CA THR A 66 -10.75 4.08 -7.52
C THR A 66 -11.51 3.06 -8.36
N PHE A 67 -12.77 2.84 -8.01
CA PHE A 67 -13.79 2.25 -8.87
C PHE A 67 -14.73 3.36 -9.35
N GLY A 68 -14.63 3.75 -10.62
CA GLY A 68 -15.27 4.97 -11.10
C GLY A 68 -14.79 6.19 -10.32
N LEU A 69 -15.70 6.93 -9.69
CA LEU A 69 -15.38 8.10 -8.86
C LEU A 69 -15.12 7.76 -7.39
N GLN A 70 -15.38 6.51 -6.97
CA GLN A 70 -15.24 6.11 -5.58
C GLN A 70 -13.81 5.69 -5.28
N LEU A 71 -13.16 6.39 -4.34
CA LEU A 71 -11.86 6.00 -3.80
C LEU A 71 -12.02 4.78 -2.90
N VAL A 72 -11.26 3.72 -3.17
CA VAL A 72 -11.40 2.41 -2.51
C VAL A 72 -10.13 1.91 -1.84
N GLY A 73 -9.01 2.56 -2.05
CA GLY A 73 -7.74 2.20 -1.40
C GLY A 73 -6.64 3.17 -1.73
N TRP A 74 -5.55 3.09 -0.97
CA TRP A 74 -4.37 3.90 -1.20
C TRP A 74 -3.09 3.25 -0.65
N LEU A 75 -1.96 3.67 -1.19
CA LEU A 75 -0.63 3.22 -0.80
C LEU A 75 0.30 4.42 -0.67
N HIS A 76 1.05 4.47 0.42
CA HIS A 76 2.15 5.41 0.64
C HIS A 76 3.48 4.70 0.41
N ARG A 77 4.31 5.23 -0.48
CA ARG A 77 5.66 4.76 -0.78
C ARG A 77 6.67 5.88 -0.52
N ALA A 78 7.74 5.58 0.20
CA ALA A 78 8.89 6.48 0.38
C ALA A 78 10.18 5.74 0.01
N ALA A 79 10.95 6.26 -0.94
CA ALA A 79 12.12 5.58 -1.50
C ALA A 79 11.79 4.14 -1.93
N ASN A 80 12.39 3.12 -1.30
CA ASN A 80 12.13 1.71 -1.56
C ASN A 80 11.22 1.05 -0.50
N SER A 81 10.57 1.85 0.35
CA SER A 81 9.69 1.36 1.42
C SER A 81 8.21 1.57 1.08
N ILE A 82 7.38 0.58 1.39
CA ILE A 82 5.92 0.74 1.48
C ILE A 82 5.58 1.10 2.92
N GLU A 83 5.21 2.37 3.14
CA GLU A 83 4.94 2.96 4.45
C GLU A 83 3.51 2.75 4.95
N GLY A 84 2.61 2.40 4.03
CA GLY A 84 1.21 2.13 4.35
C GLY A 84 0.43 1.66 3.14
N LEU A 85 -0.49 0.73 3.38
CA LEU A 85 -1.44 0.22 2.40
C LEU A 85 -2.79 0.03 3.10
N TYR A 86 -3.80 0.69 2.59
CA TYR A 86 -5.14 0.62 3.14
C TYR A 86 -6.17 0.44 2.02
N VAL A 87 -7.09 -0.49 2.23
CA VAL A 87 -8.21 -0.77 1.32
C VAL A 87 -9.50 -0.65 2.11
N SER A 88 -10.49 0.03 1.55
CA SER A 88 -11.79 0.14 2.18
C SER A 88 -12.41 -1.26 2.37
N PRO A 89 -13.03 -1.56 3.52
CA PRO A 89 -13.55 -2.89 3.80
C PRO A 89 -14.48 -3.45 2.73
N PRO A 90 -15.40 -2.68 2.12
CA PRO A 90 -16.25 -3.16 1.04
C PRO A 90 -15.48 -3.57 -0.23
N ALA A 91 -14.30 -2.99 -0.48
CA ALA A 91 -13.45 -3.29 -1.63
C ALA A 91 -12.33 -4.32 -1.31
N ALA A 92 -12.30 -4.83 -0.10
CA ALA A 92 -11.34 -5.86 0.30
C ALA A 92 -11.50 -7.13 -0.55
N ARG A 93 -10.38 -7.81 -0.82
CA ARG A 93 -10.31 -9.05 -1.62
C ARG A 93 -10.72 -8.92 -3.10
N GLN A 94 -10.85 -7.70 -3.61
CA GLN A 94 -11.13 -7.41 -5.04
C GLN A 94 -9.88 -7.05 -5.84
N GLY A 95 -8.69 -7.37 -5.34
CA GLY A 95 -7.42 -7.13 -6.03
C GLY A 95 -6.86 -5.72 -5.89
N VAL A 96 -7.53 -4.81 -5.20
CA VAL A 96 -7.11 -3.41 -5.02
C VAL A 96 -5.72 -3.31 -4.38
N GLY A 97 -5.50 -4.00 -3.26
CA GLY A 97 -4.20 -4.01 -2.58
C GLY A 97 -3.08 -4.58 -3.44
N THR A 98 -3.35 -5.66 -4.18
CA THR A 98 -2.39 -6.26 -5.11
C THR A 98 -2.00 -5.29 -6.22
N ALA A 99 -2.96 -4.58 -6.80
CA ALA A 99 -2.70 -3.61 -7.86
C ALA A 99 -1.84 -2.44 -7.35
N LEU A 100 -2.14 -1.91 -6.18
CA LEU A 100 -1.36 -0.84 -5.55
C LEU A 100 0.08 -1.27 -5.22
N VAL A 101 0.28 -2.48 -4.67
CA VAL A 101 1.63 -2.99 -4.36
C VAL A 101 2.44 -3.19 -5.65
N ARG A 102 1.86 -3.78 -6.70
CA ARG A 102 2.54 -3.95 -7.99
C ARG A 102 2.94 -2.62 -8.63
N LEU A 103 2.07 -1.60 -8.52
CA LEU A 103 2.41 -0.25 -8.97
C LEU A 103 3.60 0.31 -8.19
N ALA A 104 3.62 0.19 -6.88
CA ALA A 104 4.73 0.63 -6.03
C ALA A 104 6.03 -0.12 -6.39
N GLU A 105 5.98 -1.45 -6.54
CA GLU A 105 7.12 -2.27 -6.96
C GLU A 105 7.70 -1.80 -8.31
N SER A 106 6.83 -1.52 -9.28
CA SER A 106 7.24 -1.00 -10.58
C SER A 106 7.97 0.33 -10.47
N HIS A 107 7.45 1.27 -9.69
CA HIS A 107 8.09 2.56 -9.46
C HIS A 107 9.40 2.44 -8.69
N ILE A 108 9.47 1.57 -7.67
CA ILE A 108 10.70 1.31 -6.91
C ILE A 108 11.78 0.74 -7.83
N ALA A 109 11.43 -0.23 -8.69
CA ALA A 109 12.36 -0.79 -9.68
C ALA A 109 12.87 0.27 -10.67
N GLN A 110 12.00 1.16 -11.15
CA GLN A 110 12.36 2.24 -12.06
C GLN A 110 13.32 3.26 -11.44
N THR A 111 13.28 3.43 -10.12
CA THR A 111 14.24 4.28 -9.39
C THR A 111 15.56 3.57 -9.05
N GLY A 112 15.74 2.35 -9.54
CA GLY A 112 17.00 1.60 -9.41
C GLY A 112 17.15 0.83 -8.09
N HIS A 113 16.11 0.73 -7.28
CA HIS A 113 16.14 -0.06 -6.06
C HIS A 113 15.79 -1.53 -6.34
N PRO A 114 16.67 -2.49 -6.01
CA PRO A 114 16.42 -3.91 -6.23
C PRO A 114 15.59 -4.56 -5.12
N LEU A 115 15.32 -3.84 -4.04
CA LEU A 115 14.68 -4.38 -2.84
C LEU A 115 13.53 -3.47 -2.39
N VAL A 116 12.37 -4.06 -2.14
CA VAL A 116 11.25 -3.41 -1.45
C VAL A 116 11.22 -3.87 -0.01
N VAL A 117 11.04 -2.94 0.92
CA VAL A 117 10.90 -3.20 2.36
C VAL A 117 9.57 -2.67 2.87
N LEU A 118 9.05 -3.28 3.92
CA LEU A 118 7.84 -2.82 4.62
C LEU A 118 7.75 -3.41 6.02
N GLU A 119 6.90 -2.83 6.85
CA GLU A 119 6.43 -3.42 8.10
C GLU A 119 4.97 -3.85 7.95
N SER A 120 4.74 -5.15 7.95
CA SER A 120 3.39 -5.72 7.84
C SER A 120 2.72 -5.80 9.21
N SER A 121 1.48 -5.33 9.31
CA SER A 121 0.62 -5.73 10.43
C SER A 121 0.35 -7.24 10.41
N LEU A 122 0.09 -7.83 11.58
CA LEU A 122 -0.08 -9.29 11.71
C LEU A 122 -1.17 -9.86 10.79
N ASN A 123 -2.28 -9.14 10.62
CA ASN A 123 -3.37 -9.55 9.75
C ASN A 123 -3.04 -9.48 8.25
N ALA A 124 -2.00 -8.75 7.85
CA ALA A 124 -1.60 -8.57 6.45
C ALA A 124 -0.41 -9.46 6.02
N VAL A 125 0.26 -10.15 6.95
CA VAL A 125 1.42 -11.00 6.64
C VAL A 125 1.10 -12.01 5.52
N GLY A 126 -0.03 -12.71 5.61
CA GLY A 126 -0.44 -13.68 4.58
C GLY A 126 -0.67 -13.06 3.20
N PHE A 127 -1.13 -11.80 3.14
CA PHE A 127 -1.26 -11.06 1.89
C PHE A 127 0.10 -10.80 1.25
N TYR A 128 1.08 -10.31 2.00
CA TYR A 128 2.41 -10.04 1.48
C TYR A 128 3.19 -11.31 1.13
N LEU A 129 3.04 -12.41 1.90
CA LEU A 129 3.63 -13.71 1.54
C LEU A 129 3.16 -14.18 0.15
N ARG A 130 1.85 -14.03 -0.16
CA ARG A 130 1.31 -14.38 -1.49
C ARG A 130 1.86 -13.49 -2.63
N LEU A 131 2.33 -12.30 -2.31
CA LEU A 131 2.98 -11.39 -3.29
C LEU A 131 4.50 -11.62 -3.42
N GLY A 132 5.04 -12.61 -2.69
CA GLY A 132 6.46 -12.97 -2.76
C GLY A 132 7.36 -12.22 -1.79
N TYR A 133 6.80 -11.54 -0.80
CA TYR A 133 7.57 -10.99 0.31
C TYR A 133 7.94 -12.10 1.30
N ALA A 134 9.07 -11.93 1.95
CA ALA A 134 9.52 -12.82 3.02
C ALA A 134 9.82 -11.99 4.30
N PRO A 135 9.66 -12.58 5.50
CA PRO A 135 10.12 -11.93 6.73
C PRO A 135 11.59 -11.54 6.62
N ALA A 136 11.93 -10.34 7.05
CA ALA A 136 13.27 -9.76 6.96
C ALA A 136 13.70 -9.20 8.31
N GLY A 137 14.86 -9.63 8.80
CA GLY A 137 15.43 -9.13 10.05
C GLY A 137 14.75 -9.67 11.32
N THR A 138 15.11 -9.06 12.44
CA THR A 138 14.55 -9.42 13.76
C THR A 138 13.26 -8.65 13.98
N GLN A 139 12.21 -9.34 14.40
CA GLN A 139 10.94 -8.72 14.78
C GLN A 139 11.16 -7.76 15.96
N CYS A 140 10.99 -6.46 15.72
CA CYS A 140 11.23 -5.43 16.71
C CYS A 140 10.01 -5.12 17.59
N SER A 141 8.82 -5.58 17.20
CA SER A 141 7.60 -5.40 17.98
C SER A 141 6.67 -6.58 17.82
N SER A 142 5.79 -6.80 18.80
CA SER A 142 4.75 -7.82 18.74
C SER A 142 3.62 -7.49 17.74
N ALA A 143 3.57 -6.27 17.23
CA ALA A 143 2.47 -5.77 16.41
C ALA A 143 2.80 -5.68 14.90
N ALA A 144 4.07 -5.80 14.51
CA ALA A 144 4.50 -5.68 13.12
C ALA A 144 5.60 -6.68 12.76
N VAL A 145 5.59 -7.14 11.51
CA VAL A 145 6.58 -8.05 10.95
C VAL A 145 7.33 -7.33 9.83
N PRO A 146 8.65 -7.11 9.97
CA PRO A 146 9.45 -6.61 8.88
C PRO A 146 9.44 -7.61 7.71
N MET A 147 9.19 -7.15 6.52
CA MET A 147 9.18 -7.97 5.32
C MET A 147 9.93 -7.30 4.17
N SER A 148 10.48 -8.10 3.28
CA SER A 148 11.14 -7.59 2.09
C SER A 148 10.91 -8.49 0.89
N LYS A 149 11.11 -7.91 -0.30
CA LYS A 149 11.05 -8.61 -1.58
C LYS A 149 12.12 -8.07 -2.51
N HIS A 150 12.95 -8.95 -3.06
CA HIS A 150 13.83 -8.60 -4.16
C HIS A 150 13.00 -8.47 -5.44
N LEU A 151 13.21 -7.37 -6.15
CA LEU A 151 12.62 -7.14 -7.46
C LEU A 151 13.54 -7.76 -8.52
N GLU A 152 12.97 -8.47 -9.48
CA GLU A 152 13.73 -8.87 -10.66
C GLU A 152 14.17 -7.61 -11.41
N ALA A 153 15.45 -7.56 -11.80
CA ALA A 153 15.96 -6.49 -12.65
C ALA A 153 15.08 -6.40 -13.91
N ALA A 154 14.54 -5.22 -14.19
CA ALA A 154 13.81 -4.98 -15.42
C ALA A 154 14.73 -5.43 -16.57
N LYS A 155 14.36 -6.50 -17.29
CA LYS A 155 15.08 -6.93 -18.48
C LYS A 155 15.04 -5.74 -19.43
N HIS A 156 16.19 -5.07 -19.59
CA HIS A 156 16.37 -4.10 -20.65
C HIS A 156 16.08 -4.84 -21.95
N VAL A 157 14.93 -4.56 -22.54
CA VAL A 157 14.69 -4.90 -23.94
C VAL A 157 15.71 -4.07 -24.71
N GLY A 158 16.81 -4.75 -25.07
CA GLY A 158 17.89 -4.17 -25.85
C GLY A 158 17.31 -3.55 -27.11
N ARG A 159 17.46 -2.24 -27.27
CA ARG A 159 17.41 -1.62 -28.58
C ARG A 159 18.52 -2.27 -29.38
N SER A 160 18.15 -3.16 -30.32
CA SER A 160 19.02 -3.55 -31.39
C SER A 160 19.50 -2.30 -32.13
N PRO A 161 20.81 -2.12 -32.30
CA PRO A 161 21.28 -1.06 -33.19
C PRO A 161 20.86 -1.45 -34.62
N LEU A 162 20.03 -0.61 -35.23
CA LEU A 162 19.80 -0.63 -36.66
C LEU A 162 21.14 -0.40 -37.35
N ARG A 163 21.59 -1.38 -38.10
CA ARG A 163 22.61 -1.21 -39.14
C ARG A 163 22.00 -0.57 -40.38
#